data_7d4e641b351689bd1abf150a01ae3af6
#
_entry.id   7d4e641b351689bd1abf150a01ae3af6
#
_cell.length_a   1.000
_cell.length_b   1.000
_cell.length_c   1.000
_cell.angle_alpha   90.00
_cell.angle_beta   90.00
_cell.angle_gamma   90.00
#
_symmetry.space_group_name_H-M   'P 1'
#
loop_
_entity.id
_entity.type
_entity.pdbx_description
1 polymer ?
#
loop_
_entity_poly.entity_id
_entity_poly.type
_entity_poly.pdbx_seq_one_letter_code
_entity_poly.pdbx_strand_id
1 'polypeptide(L)'
;MQQPEWKLLDAADMIMGRMCSQVAKLALLGEHIVIINAKDAVISGRRNQILAKYVHLRRDIRNLSNPRRGPFHNSRPDTFLRQKIRFMLPKNHRGAEALKRVHVYIADIPDVKKSKYANAEPIIVRNASKERLSRKSVTIEDVCNNMGWTRKRGKELSI
;
A
#
# COMPACT_ATOMS: atom_id res chain seq x y z
N MET A 1 21.41 -20.44 -7.99
CA MET A 1 20.36 -19.92 -7.06
C MET A 1 19.13 -19.62 -7.89
N GLN A 2 18.03 -20.33 -7.65
CA GLN A 2 16.76 -20.05 -8.34
C GLN A 2 16.28 -18.66 -7.91
N GLN A 3 15.91 -17.82 -8.88
CA GLN A 3 15.34 -16.51 -8.56
C GLN A 3 13.96 -16.72 -7.91
N PRO A 4 13.60 -15.93 -6.88
CA PRO A 4 12.30 -16.08 -6.25
C PRO A 4 11.19 -15.77 -7.27
N GLU A 5 10.18 -16.62 -7.31
CA GLU A 5 8.98 -16.38 -8.09
C GLU A 5 8.21 -15.18 -7.51
N TRP A 6 8.02 -14.17 -8.34
CA TRP A 6 7.30 -12.97 -7.96
C TRP A 6 5.84 -13.07 -8.39
N LYS A 7 4.96 -12.60 -7.51
CA LYS A 7 3.54 -12.47 -7.80
C LYS A 7 3.18 -11.00 -7.90
N LEU A 8 2.56 -10.60 -9.01
CA LEU A 8 2.15 -9.22 -9.30
C LEU A 8 0.70 -9.00 -8.91
N LEU A 9 0.44 -7.98 -8.11
CA LEU A 9 -0.90 -7.55 -7.73
C LEU A 9 -1.13 -6.11 -8.18
N ASP A 10 -2.15 -5.89 -9.01
CA ASP A 10 -2.62 -4.54 -9.33
C ASP A 10 -3.61 -4.09 -8.24
N ALA A 11 -3.30 -2.96 -7.60
CA ALA A 11 -4.12 -2.41 -6.52
C ALA A 11 -5.21 -1.44 -7.03
N ALA A 12 -5.26 -1.15 -8.33
CA ALA A 12 -6.26 -0.26 -8.91
C ALA A 12 -7.67 -0.76 -8.59
N ASP A 13 -8.52 0.14 -8.09
CA ASP A 13 -9.90 -0.13 -7.68
C ASP A 13 -10.08 -1.32 -6.71
N MET A 14 -9.03 -1.67 -5.96
CA MET A 14 -9.12 -2.70 -4.93
C MET A 14 -9.37 -2.11 -3.54
N ILE A 15 -10.23 -2.77 -2.76
CA ILE A 15 -10.51 -2.42 -1.37
C ILE A 15 -9.26 -2.71 -0.53
N MET A 16 -8.61 -1.65 -0.02
CA MET A 16 -7.35 -1.71 0.71
C MET A 16 -7.32 -2.80 1.79
N GLY A 17 -8.33 -2.87 2.65
CA GLY A 17 -8.33 -3.83 3.78
C GLY A 17 -8.33 -5.28 3.33
N ARG A 18 -9.20 -5.62 2.38
CA ARG A 18 -9.32 -7.00 1.85
C ARG A 18 -8.08 -7.42 1.09
N MET A 19 -7.54 -6.53 0.26
CA MET A 19 -6.29 -6.74 -0.46
C MET A 19 -5.12 -6.97 0.51
N CYS A 20 -4.94 -6.08 1.49
CA CYS A 20 -3.84 -6.20 2.47
C CYS A 20 -3.89 -7.51 3.26
N SER A 21 -5.08 -8.01 3.61
CA SER A 21 -5.23 -9.27 4.35
C SER A 21 -4.79 -10.48 3.52
N GLN A 22 -5.10 -10.51 2.23
CA GLN A 22 -4.64 -11.58 1.33
C GLN A 22 -3.13 -11.50 1.09
N VAL A 23 -2.60 -10.30 0.84
CA VAL A 23 -1.15 -10.09 0.71
C VAL A 23 -0.41 -10.55 1.95
N ALA A 24 -0.89 -10.21 3.15
CA ALA A 24 -0.27 -10.65 4.40
C ALA A 24 -0.27 -12.17 4.55
N LYS A 25 -1.35 -12.85 4.16
CA LYS A 25 -1.44 -14.31 4.16
C LYS A 25 -0.42 -14.95 3.21
N LEU A 26 -0.35 -14.49 1.97
CA LEU A 26 0.57 -15.01 0.97
C LEU A 26 2.04 -14.77 1.37
N ALA A 27 2.36 -13.58 1.89
CA ALA A 27 3.70 -13.27 2.38
C ALA A 27 4.14 -14.16 3.55
N LEU A 28 3.20 -14.56 4.44
CA LEU A 28 3.47 -15.52 5.53
C LEU A 28 3.70 -16.94 5.03
N LEU A 29 3.14 -17.31 3.86
CA LEU A 29 3.39 -18.58 3.18
C LEU A 29 4.76 -18.62 2.48
N GLY A 30 5.47 -17.47 2.43
CA GLY A 30 6.80 -17.38 1.84
C GLY A 30 6.83 -16.74 0.46
N GLU A 31 5.72 -16.34 -0.10
CA GLU A 31 5.62 -15.79 -1.44
C GLU A 31 6.17 -14.36 -1.52
N HIS A 32 6.80 -14.04 -2.64
CA HIS A 32 7.28 -12.71 -2.98
C HIS A 32 6.21 -11.95 -3.76
N ILE A 33 5.80 -10.78 -3.28
CA ILE A 33 4.66 -10.05 -3.83
C ILE A 33 5.07 -8.63 -4.21
N VAL A 34 4.69 -8.24 -5.41
CA VAL A 34 4.80 -6.87 -5.91
C VAL A 34 3.40 -6.28 -6.07
N ILE A 35 3.18 -5.13 -5.48
CA ILE A 35 1.92 -4.38 -5.59
C ILE A 35 2.21 -3.13 -6.41
N ILE A 36 1.45 -2.94 -7.48
CA ILE A 36 1.49 -1.74 -8.33
C ILE A 36 0.22 -0.90 -8.13
N ASN A 37 0.23 0.34 -8.60
CA ASN A 37 -0.90 1.27 -8.54
C ASN A 37 -1.46 1.48 -7.10
N ALA A 38 -0.59 1.50 -6.09
CA ALA A 38 -1.00 1.64 -4.69
C ALA A 38 -1.81 2.93 -4.41
N LYS A 39 -1.64 3.98 -5.22
CA LYS A 39 -2.38 5.25 -5.11
C LYS A 39 -3.87 5.09 -5.43
N ASP A 40 -4.21 4.19 -6.35
CA ASP A 40 -5.56 3.98 -6.88
C ASP A 40 -6.39 2.98 -6.07
N ALA A 41 -5.78 2.34 -5.07
CA ALA A 41 -6.52 1.50 -4.14
C ALA A 41 -7.51 2.32 -3.31
N VAL A 42 -8.64 1.69 -2.93
CA VAL A 42 -9.77 2.39 -2.32
C VAL A 42 -10.01 2.00 -0.86
N ILE A 43 -10.47 2.98 -0.08
CA ILE A 43 -10.91 2.81 1.31
C ILE A 43 -12.43 3.02 1.36
N SER A 44 -13.16 2.05 1.90
CA SER A 44 -14.61 2.13 2.03
C SER A 44 -15.06 3.10 3.12
N GLY A 45 -16.04 3.95 2.81
CA GLY A 45 -16.64 4.88 3.77
C GLY A 45 -16.89 6.27 3.21
N ARG A 46 -17.45 7.15 4.05
CA ARG A 46 -17.70 8.55 3.68
C ARG A 46 -16.41 9.33 3.61
N ARG A 47 -16.20 10.08 2.53
CA ARG A 47 -14.96 10.84 2.26
C ARG A 47 -14.55 11.72 3.45
N ASN A 48 -15.45 12.55 3.94
CA ASN A 48 -15.13 13.50 5.01
C ASN A 48 -14.69 12.80 6.30
N GLN A 49 -15.33 11.71 6.67
CA GLN A 49 -14.98 10.93 7.87
C GLN A 49 -13.59 10.27 7.72
N ILE A 50 -13.30 9.69 6.55
CA ILE A 50 -12.00 9.08 6.27
C ILE A 50 -10.90 10.13 6.31
N LEU A 51 -11.06 11.24 5.58
CA LEU A 51 -10.07 12.31 5.54
C LEU A 51 -9.82 12.90 6.93
N ALA A 52 -10.87 13.24 7.67
CA ALA A 52 -10.77 13.77 9.03
C ALA A 52 -10.00 12.80 9.95
N LYS A 53 -10.32 11.50 9.90
CA LYS A 53 -9.62 10.45 10.68
C LYS A 53 -8.11 10.44 10.41
N TYR A 54 -7.70 10.42 9.14
CA TYR A 54 -6.28 10.30 8.80
C TYR A 54 -5.51 11.60 9.03
N VAL A 55 -6.15 12.76 8.83
CA VAL A 55 -5.57 14.06 9.18
C VAL A 55 -5.37 14.16 10.70
N HIS A 56 -6.37 13.79 11.50
CA HIS A 56 -6.27 13.74 12.96
C HIS A 56 -5.12 12.82 13.42
N LEU A 57 -5.05 11.59 12.88
CA LEU A 57 -3.97 10.66 13.19
C LEU A 57 -2.57 11.26 12.92
N ARG A 58 -2.43 12.05 11.86
CA ARG A 58 -1.13 12.60 11.48
C ARG A 58 -0.78 13.89 12.23
N ARG A 59 -1.74 14.77 12.47
CA ARG A 59 -1.51 16.10 13.07
C ARG A 59 -1.56 16.07 14.58
N ASP A 60 -2.58 15.40 15.14
CA ASP A 60 -2.90 15.49 16.57
C ASP A 60 -2.32 14.34 17.37
N ILE A 61 -2.33 13.12 16.80
CA ILE A 61 -1.77 11.95 17.49
C ILE A 61 -0.27 11.83 17.21
N ARG A 62 0.50 12.64 17.90
CA ARG A 62 1.97 12.63 17.85
C ARG A 62 2.55 13.07 19.19
N ASN A 63 3.79 12.68 19.46
CA ASN A 63 4.49 13.16 20.64
C ASN A 63 5.03 14.58 20.38
N LEU A 64 4.41 15.58 20.99
CA LEU A 64 4.79 16.99 20.80
C LEU A 64 6.11 17.33 21.51
N SER A 65 6.38 16.77 22.68
CA SER A 65 7.61 17.01 23.45
C SER A 65 8.84 16.34 22.82
N ASN A 66 8.66 15.18 22.19
CA ASN A 66 9.73 14.50 21.45
C ASN A 66 9.22 13.87 20.16
N PRO A 67 9.15 14.65 19.06
CA PRO A 67 8.62 14.17 17.78
C PRO A 67 9.34 12.95 17.20
N ARG A 68 10.59 12.71 17.60
CA ARG A 68 11.38 11.55 17.14
C ARG A 68 10.94 10.23 17.79
N ARG A 69 10.24 10.26 18.92
CA ARG A 69 9.73 9.07 19.65
C ARG A 69 8.26 8.81 19.42
N GLY A 70 7.54 9.75 18.80
CA GLY A 70 6.10 9.65 18.61
C GLY A 70 5.68 8.60 17.57
N PRO A 71 4.39 8.31 17.47
CA PRO A 71 3.86 7.47 16.40
C PRO A 71 4.05 8.16 15.05
N PHE A 72 4.57 7.41 14.06
CA PHE A 72 4.82 7.92 12.71
C PHE A 72 3.71 7.47 11.76
N HIS A 73 3.03 8.43 11.16
CA HIS A 73 1.98 8.20 10.17
C HIS A 73 2.49 8.60 8.78
N ASN A 74 2.68 7.61 7.93
CA ASN A 74 3.17 7.80 6.58
C ASN A 74 2.12 8.45 5.68
N SER A 75 2.53 9.43 4.86
CA SER A 75 1.65 10.10 3.89
C SER A 75 1.88 9.64 2.45
N ARG A 76 2.99 8.95 2.14
CA ARG A 76 3.22 8.40 0.80
C ARG A 76 2.36 7.15 0.59
N PRO A 77 1.71 6.98 -0.57
CA PRO A 77 0.82 5.85 -0.84
C PRO A 77 1.47 4.47 -0.66
N ASP A 78 2.70 4.30 -1.13
CA ASP A 78 3.47 3.05 -1.00
C ASP A 78 3.76 2.67 0.45
N THR A 79 4.30 3.61 1.21
CA THR A 79 4.62 3.39 2.63
C THR A 79 3.37 3.32 3.48
N PHE A 80 2.32 4.05 3.13
CA PHE A 80 1.00 3.98 3.76
C PHE A 80 0.41 2.58 3.61
N LEU A 81 0.36 2.04 2.40
CA LEU A 81 -0.16 0.71 2.14
C LEU A 81 0.69 -0.37 2.81
N ARG A 82 2.02 -0.28 2.70
CA ARG A 82 2.95 -1.19 3.37
C ARG A 82 2.78 -1.20 4.88
N GLN A 83 2.51 -0.05 5.50
CA GLN A 83 2.22 0.04 6.93
C GLN A 83 0.92 -0.70 7.30
N LYS A 84 -0.12 -0.66 6.45
CA LYS A 84 -1.36 -1.42 6.68
C LYS A 84 -1.11 -2.93 6.62
N ILE A 85 -0.31 -3.39 5.67
CA ILE A 85 0.10 -4.80 5.59
C ILE A 85 0.89 -5.19 6.85
N ARG A 86 1.84 -4.35 7.30
CA ARG A 86 2.61 -4.60 8.52
C ARG A 86 1.72 -4.80 9.76
N PHE A 87 0.63 -4.04 9.89
CA PHE A 87 -0.29 -4.20 11.02
C PHE A 87 -1.11 -5.49 10.96
N MET A 88 -1.21 -6.12 9.80
CA MET A 88 -1.88 -7.43 9.61
C MET A 88 -0.92 -8.61 9.77
N LEU A 89 0.38 -8.37 9.85
CA LEU A 89 1.41 -9.37 10.08
C LEU A 89 1.70 -9.50 11.59
N PRO A 90 2.11 -10.70 12.07
CA PRO A 90 2.50 -10.89 13.46
C PRO A 90 3.72 -10.04 13.81
N LYS A 91 3.78 -9.55 15.06
CA LYS A 91 4.88 -8.69 15.55
C LYS A 91 6.09 -9.51 16.03
N ASN A 92 6.51 -10.48 15.26
CA ASN A 92 7.66 -11.34 15.53
C ASN A 92 8.61 -11.38 14.34
N HIS A 93 9.70 -12.14 14.45
CA HIS A 93 10.70 -12.30 13.37
C HIS A 93 10.08 -12.80 12.08
N ARG A 94 9.18 -13.80 12.13
CA ARG A 94 8.45 -14.33 10.95
C ARG A 94 7.66 -13.25 10.22
N GLY A 95 6.98 -12.36 10.94
CA GLY A 95 6.24 -11.25 10.32
C GLY A 95 7.15 -10.18 9.72
N ALA A 96 8.32 -9.93 10.35
CA ALA A 96 9.30 -9.01 9.79
C ALA A 96 9.91 -9.54 8.48
N GLU A 97 10.18 -10.84 8.40
CA GLU A 97 10.63 -11.49 7.17
C GLU A 97 9.57 -11.50 6.08
N ALA A 98 8.31 -11.79 6.44
CA ALA A 98 7.20 -11.71 5.50
C ALA A 98 7.06 -10.30 4.90
N LEU A 99 7.22 -9.26 5.70
CA LEU A 99 7.15 -7.88 5.21
C LEU A 99 8.29 -7.53 4.24
N LYS A 100 9.47 -8.16 4.36
CA LYS A 100 10.58 -7.96 3.41
C LYS A 100 10.25 -8.49 2.01
N ARG A 101 9.39 -9.49 1.91
CA ARG A 101 8.94 -10.10 0.65
C ARG A 101 7.89 -9.25 -0.08
N VAL A 102 7.36 -8.20 0.55
CA VAL A 102 6.33 -7.35 -0.05
C VAL A 102 6.94 -6.04 -0.54
N HIS A 103 6.86 -5.83 -1.84
CA HIS A 103 7.27 -4.60 -2.52
C HIS A 103 6.02 -3.84 -2.97
N VAL A 104 5.98 -2.53 -2.74
CA VAL A 104 4.83 -1.68 -3.08
C VAL A 104 5.31 -0.49 -3.92
N TYR A 105 4.64 -0.26 -5.04
CA TYR A 105 4.88 0.86 -5.95
C TYR A 105 3.66 1.76 -6.03
N ILE A 106 3.91 3.08 -6.15
CA ILE A 106 2.84 4.10 -6.14
C ILE A 106 2.00 4.02 -7.41
N ALA A 107 2.66 3.86 -8.54
CA ALA A 107 2.06 3.74 -9.87
C ALA A 107 2.52 2.44 -10.52
N ASP A 108 2.23 2.29 -11.80
CA ASP A 108 2.78 1.19 -12.57
C ASP A 108 4.31 1.28 -12.65
N ILE A 109 4.95 0.14 -12.86
CA ILE A 109 6.41 0.06 -13.02
C ILE A 109 6.71 0.25 -14.51
N PRO A 110 7.36 1.35 -14.90
CA PRO A 110 7.83 1.48 -16.27
C PRO A 110 8.82 0.34 -16.54
N ASP A 111 8.71 -0.31 -17.68
CA ASP A 111 9.59 -1.42 -18.07
C ASP A 111 9.55 -2.66 -17.16
N VAL A 112 8.35 -3.10 -16.75
CA VAL A 112 8.17 -4.35 -15.98
C VAL A 112 8.95 -5.50 -16.64
N LYS A 113 8.98 -5.57 -17.97
CA LYS A 113 9.69 -6.59 -18.74
C LYS A 113 11.22 -6.58 -18.56
N LYS A 114 11.81 -5.42 -18.22
CA LYS A 114 13.25 -5.28 -17.94
C LYS A 114 13.58 -5.35 -16.45
N SER A 115 12.56 -5.36 -15.60
CA SER A 115 12.71 -5.41 -14.15
C SER A 115 12.85 -6.86 -13.67
N LYS A 116 13.29 -7.01 -12.43
CA LYS A 116 13.32 -8.32 -11.73
C LYS A 116 11.93 -8.97 -11.58
N TYR A 117 10.87 -8.30 -12.00
CA TYR A 117 9.47 -8.74 -11.94
C TYR A 117 8.91 -9.16 -13.31
N ALA A 118 9.77 -9.30 -14.33
CA ALA A 118 9.36 -9.62 -15.69
C ALA A 118 8.50 -10.90 -15.79
N ASN A 119 8.80 -11.89 -14.95
CA ASN A 119 8.11 -13.18 -14.91
C ASN A 119 7.12 -13.27 -13.73
N ALA A 120 6.64 -12.13 -13.22
CA ALA A 120 5.72 -12.16 -12.09
C ALA A 120 4.33 -12.63 -12.52
N GLU A 121 3.79 -13.63 -11.84
CA GLU A 121 2.44 -14.13 -12.07
C GLU A 121 1.38 -13.15 -11.53
N PRO A 122 0.35 -12.80 -12.31
CA PRO A 122 -0.71 -11.92 -11.85
C PRO A 122 -1.60 -12.62 -10.79
N ILE A 123 -1.80 -11.95 -9.65
CA ILE A 123 -2.75 -12.41 -8.61
C ILE A 123 -4.06 -11.68 -8.77
N ILE A 124 -5.16 -12.43 -8.84
CA ILE A 124 -6.51 -11.88 -8.83
C ILE A 124 -7.15 -12.09 -7.46
N VAL A 125 -7.39 -10.98 -6.73
CA VAL A 125 -8.09 -11.00 -5.44
C VAL A 125 -9.56 -10.64 -5.67
N ARG A 126 -10.37 -11.62 -6.08
CA ARG A 126 -11.80 -11.43 -6.45
C ARG A 126 -12.65 -10.75 -5.36
N ASN A 127 -12.33 -10.96 -4.09
CA ASN A 127 -13.09 -10.39 -2.97
C ASN A 127 -12.73 -8.93 -2.64
N ALA A 128 -11.68 -8.39 -3.25
CA ALA A 128 -11.18 -7.04 -3.00
C ALA A 128 -11.67 -6.00 -4.02
N SER A 129 -12.36 -6.38 -5.09
CA SER A 129 -12.87 -5.45 -6.09
C SER A 129 -13.83 -4.40 -5.50
N LYS A 130 -13.70 -3.17 -5.95
CA LYS A 130 -14.55 -2.02 -5.60
C LYS A 130 -16.02 -2.23 -5.93
N GLU A 131 -16.32 -2.99 -6.98
CA GLU A 131 -17.68 -3.32 -7.40
C GLU A 131 -18.51 -3.99 -6.29
N ARG A 132 -17.85 -4.68 -5.36
CA ARG A 132 -18.48 -5.30 -4.19
C ARG A 132 -18.77 -4.34 -3.05
N LEU A 133 -18.48 -3.03 -3.23
CA LEU A 133 -18.82 -2.01 -2.26
C LEU A 133 -20.19 -1.41 -2.57
N SER A 134 -21.15 -1.60 -1.67
CA SER A 134 -22.43 -0.89 -1.65
C SER A 134 -22.29 0.55 -1.13
N ARG A 135 -21.12 0.93 -0.61
CA ARG A 135 -20.86 2.22 0.05
C ARG A 135 -19.89 3.08 -0.75
N LYS A 136 -19.92 4.40 -0.49
CA LYS A 136 -18.94 5.34 -1.03
C LYS A 136 -17.52 4.93 -0.64
N SER A 137 -16.56 5.22 -1.49
CA SER A 137 -15.15 4.93 -1.29
C SER A 137 -14.28 6.14 -1.63
N VAL A 138 -13.06 6.15 -1.12
CA VAL A 138 -12.05 7.21 -1.33
C VAL A 138 -10.77 6.55 -1.75
N THR A 139 -10.04 7.12 -2.69
CA THR A 139 -8.73 6.61 -3.12
C THR A 139 -7.66 6.88 -2.07
N ILE A 140 -6.64 6.04 -2.04
CA ILE A 140 -5.47 6.27 -1.17
C ILE A 140 -4.77 7.58 -1.55
N GLU A 141 -4.74 7.93 -2.83
CA GLU A 141 -4.18 9.19 -3.30
C GLU A 141 -4.84 10.40 -2.64
N ASP A 142 -6.18 10.46 -2.61
CA ASP A 142 -6.93 11.53 -1.94
C ASP A 142 -6.58 11.64 -0.46
N VAL A 143 -6.49 10.50 0.22
CA VAL A 143 -6.13 10.46 1.65
C VAL A 143 -4.70 10.96 1.86
N CYS A 144 -3.76 10.51 1.06
CA CYS A 144 -2.35 10.88 1.15
C CYS A 144 -2.14 12.38 0.85
N ASN A 145 -2.83 12.92 -0.15
CA ASN A 145 -2.79 14.35 -0.48
C ASN A 145 -3.30 15.19 0.69
N ASN A 146 -4.40 14.82 1.32
CA ASN A 146 -4.91 15.50 2.51
C ASN A 146 -3.97 15.40 3.72
N MET A 147 -3.19 14.33 3.82
CA MET A 147 -2.15 14.20 4.83
C MET A 147 -0.88 15.01 4.50
N GLY A 148 -0.86 15.75 3.39
CA GLY A 148 0.27 16.59 2.97
C GLY A 148 1.31 15.86 2.11
N TRP A 149 0.93 14.76 1.46
CA TRP A 149 1.72 14.21 0.38
C TRP A 149 1.45 14.99 -0.89
N THR A 150 2.45 15.66 -1.40
CA THR A 150 2.39 16.27 -2.72
C THR A 150 3.28 15.43 -3.64
N ARG A 151 2.71 14.91 -4.70
CA ARG A 151 3.49 14.37 -5.80
C ARG A 151 4.31 15.55 -6.33
N LYS A 152 5.60 15.63 -5.98
CA LYS A 152 6.49 16.50 -6.76
C LYS A 152 6.32 16.03 -8.20
N ARG A 153 5.78 16.87 -9.07
CA ARG A 153 5.82 16.62 -10.52
C ARG A 153 7.30 16.40 -10.79
N GLY A 154 7.69 15.15 -10.93
CA GLY A 154 9.04 14.83 -11.34
C GLY A 154 9.27 15.64 -12.58
N LYS A 155 10.38 16.38 -12.65
CA LYS A 155 10.92 16.75 -13.94
C LYS A 155 10.80 15.49 -14.77
N GLU A 156 10.03 15.55 -15.86
CA GLU A 156 10.06 14.53 -16.88
C GLU A 156 11.55 14.31 -17.11
N LEU A 157 12.03 13.11 -16.79
CA LEU A 157 13.33 12.69 -17.22
C LEU A 157 13.22 12.61 -18.74
N SER A 158 13.42 13.76 -19.40
CA SER A 158 13.74 13.80 -20.79
C SER A 158 15.07 13.08 -20.93
N ILE A 159 15.01 11.85 -21.36
CA ILE A 159 16.13 11.09 -21.89
C ILE A 159 16.40 11.60 -23.28
#